data_b359a26e3eafbead0e50134ea5366379
#
_entry.id   b359a26e3eafbead0e50134ea5366379
#
_cell.length_a   1.000
_cell.length_b   1.000
_cell.length_c   1.000
_cell.angle_alpha   90.00
_cell.angle_beta   90.00
_cell.angle_gamma   90.00
#
_symmetry.space_group_name_H-M   'P 1'
#
loop_
_entity.id
_entity.type
_entity.pdbx_description
1 polymer ?
#
loop_
_entity_poly.entity_id
_entity_poly.type
_entity_poly.pdbx_seq_one_letter_code
_entity_poly.pdbx_strand_id
1 'polypeptide(L)'
;MAYKCNRLRVLGAKIETTAGTAEAITASEATVPVFNLTYTENTTYTRRENVSGGKLKGRRGPLIAQMSFDVEAMGLGSSGDPAWATTFLPPCGFVGSTGVYTYTRVYANQKTLTLKSFIDGQYRLIHGAAGAVRLTYNAGGISYFNFTFTGIA
;
A
#
# COMPACT_ATOMS: atom_id res chain seq x y z
N MET A 1 7.87 -28.88 10.08
CA MET A 1 7.64 -27.43 9.93
C MET A 1 8.42 -26.97 8.72
N ALA A 2 7.73 -26.41 7.71
CA ALA A 2 8.43 -25.81 6.57
C ALA A 2 9.00 -24.44 7.00
N TYR A 3 10.29 -24.23 6.81
CA TYR A 3 10.91 -22.93 7.08
C TYR A 3 10.44 -21.93 6.00
N LYS A 4 9.82 -20.85 6.42
CA LYS A 4 9.42 -19.77 5.51
C LYS A 4 10.65 -19.02 5.01
N CYS A 5 10.86 -19.03 3.69
CA CYS A 5 11.98 -18.32 3.09
C CYS A 5 11.65 -16.85 2.88
N ASN A 6 12.23 -15.98 3.67
CA ASN A 6 11.99 -14.52 3.62
C ASN A 6 12.47 -13.86 2.31
N ARG A 7 13.17 -14.59 1.44
CA ARG A 7 13.67 -14.11 0.14
C ARG A 7 12.63 -14.12 -0.97
N LEU A 8 11.49 -14.82 -0.77
CA LEU A 8 10.40 -14.91 -1.76
C LEU A 8 9.29 -13.91 -1.42
N ARG A 9 9.63 -12.64 -1.25
CA ARG A 9 8.65 -11.58 -1.05
C ARG A 9 8.43 -10.84 -2.35
N VAL A 10 7.18 -10.75 -2.78
CA VAL A 10 6.76 -10.00 -3.96
C VAL A 10 5.58 -9.13 -3.58
N LEU A 11 5.60 -7.89 -4.04
CA LEU A 11 4.48 -6.96 -3.89
C LEU A 11 3.82 -6.75 -5.24
N GLY A 12 2.55 -7.10 -5.34
CA GLY A 12 1.68 -6.70 -6.44
C GLY A 12 0.88 -5.46 -6.06
N ALA A 13 0.70 -4.56 -7.00
CA ALA A 13 -0.03 -3.31 -6.78
C ALA A 13 -0.86 -2.97 -8.02
N LYS A 14 -2.12 -2.53 -7.80
CA LYS A 14 -3.00 -2.10 -8.87
C LYS A 14 -3.90 -0.96 -8.40
N ILE A 15 -4.00 0.09 -9.21
CA ILE A 15 -4.94 1.18 -8.95
C ILE A 15 -6.36 0.65 -9.13
N GLU A 16 -7.23 0.94 -8.17
CA GLU A 16 -8.61 0.51 -8.19
C GLU A 16 -9.44 1.30 -9.20
N THR A 17 -10.24 0.58 -9.97
CA THR A 17 -11.21 1.18 -10.89
C THR A 17 -12.35 1.84 -10.13
N THR A 18 -12.82 1.18 -9.07
CA THR A 18 -13.80 1.71 -8.13
C THR A 18 -13.17 1.78 -6.76
N ALA A 19 -13.11 2.96 -6.17
CA ALA A 19 -12.47 3.17 -4.88
C ALA A 19 -13.05 2.25 -3.80
N GLY A 20 -12.17 1.56 -3.07
CA GLY A 20 -12.55 0.63 -2.02
C GLY A 20 -12.93 -0.77 -2.49
N THR A 21 -12.88 -1.04 -3.79
CA THR A 21 -13.13 -2.38 -4.34
C THR A 21 -11.82 -3.05 -4.71
N ALA A 22 -11.55 -4.19 -4.10
CA ALA A 22 -10.31 -4.92 -4.35
C ALA A 22 -10.20 -5.38 -5.81
N GLU A 23 -9.08 -5.06 -6.44
CA GLU A 23 -8.74 -5.49 -7.80
C GLU A 23 -8.01 -6.84 -7.78
N ALA A 24 -8.26 -7.64 -8.82
CA ALA A 24 -7.49 -8.86 -9.02
C ALA A 24 -6.07 -8.50 -9.46
N ILE A 25 -5.08 -8.96 -8.70
CA ILE A 25 -3.66 -8.74 -9.00
C ILE A 25 -3.08 -10.01 -9.61
N THR A 26 -2.53 -9.87 -10.81
CA THR A 26 -1.83 -10.92 -11.57
C THR A 26 -0.30 -10.83 -11.32
N ALA A 27 0.42 -11.86 -11.70
CA ALA A 27 1.88 -11.88 -11.56
C ALA A 27 2.59 -10.77 -12.37
N SER A 28 1.99 -10.32 -13.47
CA SER A 28 2.52 -9.23 -14.31
C SER A 28 2.45 -7.85 -13.65
N GLU A 29 1.62 -7.69 -12.64
CA GLU A 29 1.46 -6.43 -11.90
C GLU A 29 2.43 -6.31 -10.71
N ALA A 30 3.21 -7.36 -10.44
CA ALA A 30 4.27 -7.39 -9.43
C ALA A 30 5.64 -7.04 -10.03
N THR A 31 5.71 -5.93 -10.75
CA THR A 31 6.91 -5.57 -11.54
C THR A 31 7.85 -4.61 -10.84
N VAL A 32 7.42 -3.98 -9.75
CA VAL A 32 8.23 -2.99 -9.03
C VAL A 32 9.00 -3.67 -7.90
N PRO A 33 10.35 -3.65 -7.94
CA PRO A 33 11.14 -4.13 -6.81
C PRO A 33 10.93 -3.21 -5.60
N VAL A 34 10.60 -3.79 -4.47
CA VAL A 34 10.38 -3.07 -3.21
C VAL A 34 11.32 -3.59 -2.13
N PHE A 35 11.73 -2.71 -1.24
CA PHE A 35 12.62 -2.99 -0.12
C PHE A 35 11.89 -2.74 1.19
N ASN A 36 12.36 -3.36 2.27
CA ASN A 36 11.87 -3.13 3.64
C ASN A 36 10.34 -3.25 3.80
N LEU A 37 9.72 -4.17 3.06
CA LEU A 37 8.27 -4.38 3.13
C LEU A 37 7.84 -4.81 4.52
N THR A 38 6.99 -4.01 5.15
CA THR A 38 6.36 -4.29 6.45
C THR A 38 4.85 -4.31 6.30
N TYR A 39 4.19 -5.15 7.07
CA TYR A 39 2.74 -5.26 7.14
C TYR A 39 2.29 -5.29 8.58
N THR A 40 1.38 -4.41 8.94
CA THR A 40 0.82 -4.30 10.30
C THR A 40 -0.70 -4.26 10.23
N GLU A 41 -1.35 -5.11 11.01
CA GLU A 41 -2.81 -5.13 11.16
C GLU A 41 -3.22 -4.48 12.48
N ASN A 42 -4.28 -3.69 12.43
CA ASN A 42 -4.90 -3.12 13.62
C ASN A 42 -6.40 -3.35 13.60
N THR A 43 -6.91 -3.90 14.68
CA THR A 43 -8.34 -4.17 14.85
C THR A 43 -8.84 -3.46 16.09
N THR A 44 -9.85 -2.64 15.93
CA THR A 44 -10.51 -2.00 17.07
C THR A 44 -11.57 -2.95 17.64
N TYR A 45 -11.51 -3.16 18.95
CA TYR A 45 -12.51 -3.93 19.68
C TYR A 45 -13.29 -2.99 20.60
N THR A 46 -14.60 -2.86 20.36
CA THR A 46 -15.46 -2.03 21.19
C THR A 46 -16.13 -2.90 22.25
N ARG A 47 -15.80 -2.65 23.52
CA ARG A 47 -16.52 -3.23 24.66
C ARG A 47 -17.90 -2.60 24.77
N ARG A 48 -18.89 -3.41 25.13
CA ARG A 48 -20.25 -2.95 25.35
C ARG A 48 -20.69 -3.37 26.76
N GLU A 49 -21.19 -2.40 27.51
CA GLU A 49 -21.74 -2.62 28.85
C GLU A 49 -23.19 -2.22 28.84
N ASN A 50 -24.02 -2.97 29.56
CA ASN A 50 -25.42 -2.65 29.80
C ASN A 50 -25.54 -1.74 31.03
N VAL A 51 -26.59 -0.93 31.10
CA VAL A 51 -26.92 -0.05 32.24
C VAL A 51 -27.02 -0.80 33.58
N SER A 52 -27.36 -2.07 33.54
CA SER A 52 -27.38 -2.96 34.71
C SER A 52 -26.04 -3.61 35.06
N GLY A 53 -24.92 -3.13 34.49
CA GLY A 53 -23.59 -3.67 34.78
C GLY A 53 -23.24 -5.00 34.11
N GLY A 54 -24.14 -5.52 33.28
CA GLY A 54 -23.92 -6.74 32.52
C GLY A 54 -22.97 -6.51 31.34
N LYS A 55 -21.96 -7.39 31.19
CA LYS A 55 -21.06 -7.36 30.05
C LYS A 55 -21.75 -7.95 28.82
N LEU A 56 -21.93 -7.14 27.78
CA LEU A 56 -22.44 -7.60 26.50
C LEU A 56 -21.26 -8.05 25.61
N LYS A 57 -21.56 -8.95 24.65
CA LYS A 57 -20.55 -9.37 23.65
C LYS A 57 -20.03 -8.15 22.91
N GLY A 58 -18.74 -7.92 22.97
CA GLY A 58 -18.08 -6.83 22.26
C GLY A 58 -18.20 -6.98 20.73
N ARG A 59 -18.08 -5.88 20.02
CA ARG A 59 -18.10 -5.86 18.56
C ARG A 59 -16.70 -5.58 18.03
N ARG A 60 -16.25 -6.41 17.11
CA ARG A 60 -15.02 -6.19 16.35
C ARG A 60 -15.31 -5.15 15.27
N GLY A 61 -14.48 -4.12 15.18
CA GLY A 61 -14.47 -3.15 14.10
C GLY A 61 -13.86 -3.71 12.81
N PRO A 62 -13.80 -2.89 11.75
CA PRO A 62 -13.13 -3.27 10.51
C PRO A 62 -11.65 -3.57 10.79
N LEU A 63 -11.10 -4.50 10.03
CA LEU A 63 -9.69 -4.80 10.05
C LEU A 63 -8.99 -3.77 9.15
N ILE A 64 -8.24 -2.86 9.77
CA ILE A 64 -7.42 -1.89 9.06
C ILE A 64 -5.99 -2.40 9.06
N ALA A 65 -5.36 -2.37 7.92
CA ALA A 65 -3.97 -2.75 7.80
C ALA A 65 -3.14 -1.66 7.11
N GLN A 66 -1.87 -1.63 7.45
CA GLN A 66 -0.87 -0.72 6.90
C GLN A 66 0.23 -1.53 6.25
N MET A 67 0.61 -1.14 5.03
CA MET A 67 1.81 -1.61 4.34
C MET A 67 2.77 -0.46 4.15
N SER A 68 4.04 -0.65 4.53
CA SER A 68 5.10 0.30 4.23
C SER A 68 6.26 -0.40 3.53
N PHE A 69 6.84 0.29 2.57
CA PHE A 69 7.97 -0.21 1.78
C PHE A 69 8.74 0.93 1.13
N ASP A 70 9.93 0.61 0.70
CA ASP A 70 10.83 1.54 0.03
C ASP A 70 10.95 1.17 -1.44
N VAL A 71 11.03 2.16 -2.31
CA VAL A 71 11.30 2.01 -3.75
C VAL A 71 12.48 2.91 -4.11
N GLU A 72 13.42 2.38 -4.88
CA GLU A 72 14.53 3.20 -5.39
C GLU A 72 14.02 4.30 -6.32
N ALA A 73 14.54 5.51 -6.15
CA ALA A 73 14.22 6.66 -6.98
C ALA A 73 14.96 6.56 -8.33
N MET A 74 14.56 5.59 -9.13
CA MET A 74 15.12 5.39 -10.48
C MET A 74 14.11 5.81 -11.54
N GLY A 75 14.59 6.56 -12.54
CA GLY A 75 13.82 6.86 -13.74
C GLY A 75 14.04 5.79 -14.83
N LEU A 76 13.12 5.67 -15.75
CA LEU A 76 13.22 4.80 -16.92
C LEU A 76 13.98 5.44 -18.11
N GLY A 77 14.64 6.57 -17.90
CA GLY A 77 15.28 7.32 -19.00
C GLY A 77 14.26 7.83 -20.02
N SER A 78 14.43 7.50 -21.28
CA SER A 78 13.56 7.96 -22.38
C SER A 78 12.32 7.11 -22.60
N SER A 79 12.11 6.05 -21.83
CA SER A 79 11.06 5.04 -22.09
C SER A 79 9.71 5.29 -21.38
N GLY A 80 9.47 6.51 -20.90
CA GLY A 80 8.22 6.88 -20.23
C GLY A 80 8.30 6.90 -18.70
N ASP A 81 7.16 6.97 -18.06
CA ASP A 81 7.09 7.04 -16.60
C ASP A 81 7.41 5.70 -15.95
N PRO A 82 8.19 5.69 -14.86
CA PRO A 82 8.47 4.46 -14.13
C PRO A 82 7.20 3.87 -13.52
N ALA A 83 7.09 2.54 -13.52
CA ALA A 83 5.90 1.83 -13.00
C ALA A 83 5.59 2.19 -11.55
N TRP A 84 6.59 2.46 -10.72
CA TRP A 84 6.38 2.91 -9.34
C TRP A 84 5.71 4.30 -9.26
N ALA A 85 6.04 5.22 -10.17
CA ALA A 85 5.45 6.55 -10.19
C ALA A 85 3.98 6.50 -10.63
N THR A 86 3.68 5.78 -11.70
CA THR A 86 2.31 5.66 -12.23
C THR A 86 1.38 4.92 -11.28
N THR A 87 1.91 4.01 -10.46
CA THR A 87 1.09 3.16 -9.57
C THR A 87 0.97 3.73 -8.16
N PHE A 88 2.07 4.21 -7.56
CA PHE A 88 2.07 4.57 -6.14
C PHE A 88 1.85 6.06 -5.86
N LEU A 89 2.19 6.95 -6.79
CA LEU A 89 2.00 8.39 -6.57
C LEU A 89 0.53 8.84 -6.60
N PRO A 90 -0.35 8.35 -7.51
CA PRO A 90 -1.74 8.79 -7.53
C PRO A 90 -2.51 8.53 -6.22
N PRO A 91 -2.40 7.37 -5.55
CA PRO A 91 -3.04 7.16 -4.24
C PRO A 91 -2.45 8.01 -3.10
N CYS A 92 -1.28 8.62 -3.30
CA CYS A 92 -0.67 9.60 -2.39
C CYS A 92 -1.10 11.05 -2.70
N GLY A 93 -2.02 11.27 -3.66
CA GLY A 93 -2.53 12.58 -4.02
C GLY A 93 -1.71 13.31 -5.09
N PHE A 94 -0.86 12.60 -5.83
CA PHE A 94 -0.12 13.18 -6.95
C PHE A 94 -0.88 12.94 -8.26
N VAL A 95 -0.97 13.99 -9.06
CA VAL A 95 -1.52 13.93 -10.41
C VAL A 95 -0.42 14.31 -11.38
N GLY A 96 -0.26 13.55 -12.42
CA GLY A 96 0.74 13.85 -13.43
C GLY A 96 0.93 12.74 -14.45
N SER A 97 1.69 13.06 -15.47
CA SER A 97 2.11 12.13 -16.50
C SER A 97 3.40 12.66 -17.15
N THR A 98 4.11 11.76 -17.84
CA THR A 98 5.29 12.14 -18.64
C THR A 98 6.41 12.77 -17.80
N GLY A 99 6.69 12.19 -16.63
CA GLY A 99 7.79 12.60 -15.76
C GLY A 99 7.51 13.77 -14.83
N VAL A 100 6.32 14.41 -14.93
CA VAL A 100 5.94 15.50 -14.05
C VAL A 100 4.74 15.13 -13.19
N TYR A 101 4.95 14.99 -11.88
CA TYR A 101 3.93 14.70 -10.90
C TYR A 101 3.77 15.84 -9.92
N THR A 102 2.57 16.40 -9.85
CA THR A 102 2.23 17.51 -8.97
C THR A 102 1.30 17.05 -7.86
N TYR A 103 1.63 17.38 -6.63
CA TYR A 103 0.75 17.14 -5.50
C TYR A 103 -0.46 18.09 -5.56
N THR A 104 -1.65 17.54 -5.58
CA THR A 104 -2.91 18.31 -5.56
C THR A 104 -3.78 17.85 -4.40
N ARG A 105 -4.25 18.80 -3.60
CA ARG A 105 -5.21 18.54 -2.51
C ARG A 105 -6.66 18.39 -3.01
N VAL A 106 -6.87 17.72 -4.12
CA VAL A 106 -8.22 17.51 -4.67
C VAL A 106 -8.74 16.17 -4.22
N TYR A 107 -9.62 16.18 -3.22
CA TYR A 107 -10.24 14.95 -2.69
C TYR A 107 -11.22 14.29 -3.68
N ALA A 108 -11.74 15.02 -4.64
CA ALA A 108 -12.81 14.55 -5.55
C ALA A 108 -12.39 13.40 -6.48
N ASN A 109 -11.10 13.21 -6.73
CA ASN A 109 -10.57 12.17 -7.64
C ASN A 109 -9.38 11.41 -7.04
N GLN A 110 -9.34 11.30 -5.73
CA GLN A 110 -8.28 10.53 -5.08
C GLN A 110 -8.38 9.07 -5.50
N LYS A 111 -7.31 8.55 -6.09
CA LYS A 111 -7.21 7.13 -6.44
C LYS A 111 -6.94 6.32 -5.20
N THR A 112 -7.45 5.10 -5.20
CA THR A 112 -7.13 4.08 -4.20
C THR A 112 -6.41 2.92 -4.84
N LEU A 113 -5.73 2.14 -4.03
CA LEU A 113 -4.81 1.11 -4.47
C LEU A 113 -5.14 -0.21 -3.77
N THR A 114 -5.13 -1.29 -4.52
CA THR A 114 -5.07 -2.65 -3.97
C THR A 114 -3.60 -3.08 -3.93
N LEU A 115 -3.14 -3.51 -2.75
CA LEU A 115 -1.81 -4.06 -2.54
C LEU A 115 -1.91 -5.50 -2.09
N LYS A 116 -1.12 -6.37 -2.70
CA LYS A 116 -1.05 -7.78 -2.36
C LYS A 116 0.39 -8.21 -2.19
N SER A 117 0.78 -8.50 -0.97
CA SER A 117 2.10 -9.04 -0.66
C SER A 117 2.07 -10.56 -0.61
N PHE A 118 3.01 -11.17 -1.29
CA PHE A 118 3.19 -12.61 -1.30
C PHE A 118 4.42 -12.96 -0.46
N ILE A 119 4.26 -13.87 0.47
CA ILE A 119 5.34 -14.36 1.33
C ILE A 119 5.18 -15.86 1.43
N ASP A 120 6.08 -16.61 0.78
CA ASP A 120 6.18 -18.07 0.88
C ASP A 120 4.81 -18.77 0.76
N GLY A 121 4.12 -18.55 -0.37
CA GLY A 121 2.83 -19.16 -0.68
C GLY A 121 1.62 -18.60 0.07
N GLN A 122 1.83 -17.68 1.00
CA GLN A 122 0.77 -16.91 1.65
C GLN A 122 0.70 -15.52 1.07
N TYR A 123 -0.50 -14.92 1.08
CA TYR A 123 -0.65 -13.54 0.69
C TYR A 123 -1.38 -12.73 1.75
N ARG A 124 -1.07 -11.45 1.78
CA ARG A 124 -1.78 -10.43 2.56
C ARG A 124 -2.24 -9.36 1.59
N LEU A 125 -3.51 -9.02 1.67
CA LEU A 125 -4.14 -8.06 0.77
C LEU A 125 -4.65 -6.89 1.59
N ILE A 126 -4.44 -5.68 1.07
CA ILE A 126 -5.15 -4.48 1.50
C ILE A 126 -5.79 -3.83 0.28
N HIS A 127 -6.98 -3.29 0.46
CA HIS A 127 -7.70 -2.58 -0.59
C HIS A 127 -8.27 -1.26 -0.08
N GLY A 128 -8.75 -0.42 -0.99
CA GLY A 128 -9.15 0.94 -0.64
C GLY A 128 -7.99 1.74 -0.05
N ALA A 129 -6.74 1.34 -0.37
CA ALA A 129 -5.58 1.91 0.28
C ALA A 129 -5.26 3.28 -0.30
N ALA A 130 -5.13 4.26 0.60
CA ALA A 130 -4.55 5.56 0.34
C ALA A 130 -3.32 5.75 1.22
N GLY A 131 -2.40 6.60 0.81
CA GLY A 131 -1.14 6.65 1.52
C GLY A 131 -0.41 7.98 1.46
N ALA A 132 0.79 7.95 1.98
CA ALA A 132 1.74 9.04 1.96
C ALA A 132 3.07 8.57 1.41
N VAL A 133 3.81 9.49 0.82
CA VAL A 133 5.15 9.27 0.30
C VAL A 133 6.13 10.22 0.97
N ARG A 134 7.30 9.69 1.30
CA ARG A 134 8.45 10.47 1.80
C ARG A 134 9.65 10.17 0.92
N LEU A 135 10.29 11.21 0.41
CA LEU A 135 11.56 11.07 -0.29
C LEU A 135 12.71 11.18 0.71
N THR A 136 13.56 10.17 0.73
CA THR A 136 14.82 10.18 1.46
C THR A 136 15.94 10.32 0.45
N TYR A 137 16.55 11.49 0.41
CA TYR A 137 17.66 11.80 -0.48
C TYR A 137 18.99 11.55 0.22
N ASN A 138 19.89 10.85 -0.46
CA ASN A 138 21.22 10.56 0.06
C ASN A 138 22.26 11.11 -0.95
N ALA A 139 23.00 12.12 -0.56
CA ALA A 139 24.07 12.69 -1.39
C ALA A 139 25.20 11.65 -1.57
N GLY A 140 25.42 11.22 -2.81
CA GLY A 140 26.42 10.19 -3.13
C GLY A 140 25.97 8.75 -2.90
N GLY A 141 24.70 8.51 -2.57
CA GLY A 141 24.12 7.19 -2.38
C GLY A 141 22.79 7.03 -3.14
N ILE A 142 22.13 5.88 -2.91
CA ILE A 142 20.82 5.59 -3.50
C ILE A 142 19.75 6.36 -2.72
N SER A 143 18.89 7.06 -3.44
CA SER A 143 17.72 7.74 -2.88
C SER A 143 16.51 6.84 -2.93
N TYR A 144 15.66 6.89 -1.91
CA TYR A 144 14.47 6.05 -1.78
C TYR A 144 13.21 6.87 -1.60
N PHE A 145 12.13 6.40 -2.22
CA PHE A 145 10.78 6.78 -1.86
C PHE A 145 10.23 5.80 -0.83
N ASN A 146 9.93 6.30 0.37
CA ASN A 146 9.26 5.52 1.40
C ASN A 146 7.75 5.71 1.25
N PHE A 147 7.06 4.65 0.92
CA PHE A 147 5.60 4.63 0.81
C PHE A 147 4.97 4.01 2.04
N THR A 148 3.87 4.59 2.49
CA THR A 148 3.06 4.05 3.58
C THR A 148 1.60 4.14 3.19
N PHE A 149 0.96 2.98 3.02
CA PHE A 149 -0.44 2.85 2.61
C PHE A 149 -1.26 2.24 3.73
N THR A 150 -2.44 2.79 3.97
CA THR A 150 -3.41 2.28 4.93
C THR A 150 -4.70 1.96 4.20
N GLY A 151 -5.25 0.77 4.42
CA GLY A 151 -6.44 0.29 3.76
C GLY A 151 -7.18 -0.76 4.60
N ILE A 152 -8.18 -1.38 4.01
CA ILE A 152 -8.96 -2.48 4.61
C ILE A 152 -8.28 -3.80 4.24
N ALA A 153 -8.11 -4.70 5.21
CA ALA A 153 -7.52 -6.02 5.03
C ALA A 153 -8.58 -7.12 4.85
#